data_e88267f451d85665c17c557297824679
#
_entry.id   e88267f451d85665c17c557297824679
#
_cell.length_a   1.000
_cell.length_b   1.000
_cell.length_c   1.000
_cell.angle_alpha   90.00
_cell.angle_beta   90.00
_cell.angle_gamma   90.00
#
_symmetry.space_group_name_H-M   'P 1'
#
loop_
_entity.id
_entity.type
_entity.pdbx_description
1 polymer ?
#
loop_
_entity_poly.entity_id
_entity_poly.type
_entity_poly.pdbx_seq_one_letter_code
_entity_poly.pdbx_strand_id
1 'polypeptide(L)'
;MQYQFPGGGSMNPIVEYVVDGNRYIAKKKFRGILTKRISGLSVHVASGVYEDEKGWLHIKTGAIANLRELAEQLWPIGSKMSVYYNPNNPKRCYVDRPVLGSTISAVFIVTGLIILVLSVLLFVLIQL
;
A
#
# COMPACT_ATOMS: atom_id res chain seq x y z
N MET A 1 4.56 -16.93 6.95
CA MET A 1 4.56 -15.48 6.65
C MET A 1 5.99 -14.96 6.61
N GLN A 2 6.31 -14.15 5.66
CA GLN A 2 7.60 -13.47 5.53
C GLN A 2 7.36 -11.97 5.40
N TYR A 3 8.38 -11.15 5.70
CA TYR A 3 8.31 -9.71 5.49
C TYR A 3 9.25 -9.30 4.37
N GLN A 4 8.76 -8.46 3.48
CA GLN A 4 9.59 -7.84 2.46
C GLN A 4 9.81 -6.36 2.81
N PHE A 5 11.07 -5.95 2.83
CA PHE A 5 11.49 -4.57 3.04
C PHE A 5 12.06 -4.02 1.72
N PRO A 6 11.22 -3.56 0.79
CA PRO A 6 11.74 -2.88 -0.38
C PRO A 6 12.45 -1.59 0.08
N GLY A 7 13.61 -1.32 -0.46
CA GLY A 7 14.44 -0.17 -0.08
C GLY A 7 13.62 1.12 0.04
N GLY A 8 13.66 1.75 1.20
CA GLY A 8 12.87 2.95 1.50
C GLY A 8 12.02 2.86 2.76
N GLY A 9 12.14 1.79 3.55
CA GLY A 9 11.52 1.71 4.88
C GLY A 9 10.05 1.32 4.89
N SER A 10 9.57 0.66 3.84
CA SER A 10 8.24 0.04 3.86
C SER A 10 8.33 -1.42 4.27
N MET A 11 7.41 -1.90 5.09
CA MET A 11 7.24 -3.29 5.46
C MET A 11 5.92 -3.82 4.92
N ASN A 12 5.99 -4.93 4.17
CA ASN A 12 4.81 -5.55 3.62
C ASN A 12 4.79 -7.03 4.02
N PRO A 13 3.76 -7.49 4.73
CA PRO A 13 3.60 -8.91 4.98
C PRO A 13 3.40 -9.68 3.68
N ILE A 14 4.05 -10.85 3.61
CA ILE A 14 3.88 -11.80 2.53
C ILE A 14 3.17 -13.02 3.09
N VAL A 15 2.07 -13.38 2.47
CA VAL A 15 1.21 -14.50 2.87
C VAL A 15 1.24 -15.57 1.79
N GLU A 16 1.41 -16.81 2.21
CA GLU A 16 1.28 -17.98 1.34
C GLU A 16 -0.13 -18.54 1.47
N TYR A 17 -0.74 -18.91 0.35
CA TYR A 17 -2.05 -19.54 0.30
C TYR A 17 -2.09 -20.62 -0.78
N VAL A 18 -3.02 -21.56 -0.65
CA VAL A 18 -3.14 -22.72 -1.54
C VAL A 18 -4.51 -22.71 -2.20
N VAL A 19 -4.53 -22.90 -3.52
CA VAL A 19 -5.75 -23.06 -4.32
C VAL A 19 -5.56 -24.29 -5.19
N ASP A 20 -6.47 -25.24 -5.09
CA ASP A 20 -6.45 -26.50 -5.86
C ASP A 20 -5.09 -27.22 -5.83
N GLY A 21 -4.45 -27.26 -4.65
CA GLY A 21 -3.16 -27.91 -4.43
C GLY A 21 -1.94 -27.08 -4.88
N ASN A 22 -2.13 -25.94 -5.55
CA ASN A 22 -1.05 -25.06 -5.97
C ASN A 22 -0.81 -23.96 -4.94
N ARG A 23 0.47 -23.69 -4.66
CA ARG A 23 0.89 -22.63 -3.73
C ARG A 23 1.02 -21.31 -4.46
N TYR A 24 0.47 -20.27 -3.85
CA TYR A 24 0.54 -18.88 -4.32
C TYR A 24 1.03 -17.98 -3.20
N ILE A 25 1.58 -16.84 -3.59
CA ILE A 25 2.10 -15.83 -2.67
C ILE A 25 1.32 -14.54 -2.91
N ALA A 26 0.78 -13.98 -1.84
CA ALA A 26 0.14 -12.67 -1.82
C ALA A 26 0.95 -11.70 -0.96
N LYS A 27 1.09 -10.48 -1.43
CA LYS A 27 1.71 -9.39 -0.70
C LYS A 27 0.63 -8.42 -0.24
N LYS A 28 0.58 -8.15 1.08
CA LYS A 28 -0.32 -7.13 1.62
C LYS A 28 0.13 -5.76 1.12
N LYS A 29 -0.80 -5.02 0.53
CA LYS A 29 -0.59 -3.65 0.07
C LYS A 29 -1.28 -2.68 1.02
N PHE A 30 -0.69 -1.52 1.21
CA PHE A 30 -1.26 -0.40 1.95
C PHE A 30 -1.61 0.72 0.97
N ARG A 31 -2.57 1.53 1.33
CA ARG A 31 -2.93 2.73 0.58
C ARG A 31 -1.79 3.75 0.59
N GLY A 32 -1.06 3.80 1.69
CA GLY A 32 0.12 4.60 1.89
C GLY A 32 0.73 4.34 3.25
N ILE A 33 1.91 4.90 3.49
CA ILE A 33 2.65 4.78 4.75
C ILE A 33 2.92 6.18 5.27
N LEU A 34 2.47 6.46 6.48
CA LEU A 34 2.72 7.71 7.18
C LEU A 34 3.74 7.44 8.29
N THR A 35 4.94 7.97 8.14
CA THR A 35 6.00 7.84 9.15
C THR A 35 6.14 9.14 9.92
N LYS A 36 5.91 9.09 11.23
CA LYS A 36 6.17 10.19 12.15
C LYS A 36 7.46 9.91 12.92
N ARG A 37 8.52 10.64 12.60
CA ARG A 37 9.74 10.65 13.39
C ARG A 37 9.60 11.63 14.54
N ILE A 38 9.93 11.18 15.74
CA ILE A 38 10.03 12.04 16.91
C ILE A 38 11.51 12.20 17.20
N SER A 39 12.03 13.38 16.91
CA SER A 39 13.39 13.77 17.27
C SER A 39 13.35 14.46 18.63
N GLY A 40 14.06 13.93 19.60
CA GLY A 40 14.21 14.48 20.94
C GLY A 40 15.23 13.69 21.74
N LEU A 41 15.76 14.30 22.78
CA LEU A 41 16.83 13.73 23.63
C LEU A 41 16.42 12.48 24.42
N SER A 42 15.18 12.05 24.39
CA SER A 42 14.74 10.84 25.09
C SER A 42 14.92 9.62 24.19
N VAL A 43 15.85 8.79 24.59
CA VAL A 43 16.17 7.49 23.96
C VAL A 43 14.99 6.50 24.00
N HIS A 44 13.92 6.79 24.72
CA HIS A 44 12.77 5.92 24.96
C HIS A 44 11.45 6.51 24.42
N VAL A 45 11.42 6.85 23.14
CA VAL A 45 10.12 7.08 22.51
C VAL A 45 9.54 5.71 22.16
N ALA A 46 8.39 5.38 22.73
CA ALA A 46 7.67 4.16 22.38
C ALA A 46 7.40 4.15 20.87
N SER A 47 8.07 3.27 20.15
CA SER A 47 7.79 3.00 18.75
C SER A 47 6.43 2.32 18.67
N GLY A 48 5.59 2.78 17.74
CA GLY A 48 4.26 2.21 17.54
C GLY A 48 3.96 2.09 16.06
N VAL A 49 3.15 1.10 15.72
CA VAL A 49 2.68 0.89 14.36
C VAL A 49 1.22 0.44 14.40
N TYR A 50 0.40 0.99 13.53
CA TYR A 50 -0.98 0.57 13.36
C TYR A 50 -1.48 0.85 11.93
N GLU A 51 -2.42 0.06 11.48
CA GLU A 51 -3.14 0.27 10.23
C GLU A 51 -4.51 0.88 10.53
N ASP A 52 -4.86 1.97 9.85
CA ASP A 52 -6.16 2.60 10.01
C ASP A 52 -7.24 1.94 9.15
N GLU A 53 -8.50 2.32 9.37
CA GLU A 53 -9.65 1.80 8.64
C GLU A 53 -9.60 2.10 7.12
N LYS A 54 -8.84 3.11 6.72
CA LYS A 54 -8.67 3.50 5.32
C LYS A 54 -7.54 2.75 4.61
N GLY A 55 -6.79 1.90 5.33
CA GLY A 55 -5.66 1.13 4.81
C GLY A 55 -4.35 1.90 4.78
N TRP A 56 -4.20 2.97 5.56
CA TRP A 56 -2.94 3.65 5.76
C TRP A 56 -2.18 3.02 6.92
N LEU A 57 -0.91 2.76 6.70
CA LEU A 57 0.00 2.29 7.74
C LEU A 57 0.66 3.48 8.42
N HIS A 58 0.42 3.64 9.70
CA HIS A 58 1.00 4.68 10.55
C HIS A 58 2.17 4.10 11.32
N ILE A 59 3.35 4.69 11.16
CA ILE A 59 4.57 4.29 11.84
C ILE A 59 5.06 5.48 12.68
N LYS A 60 5.15 5.27 13.99
CA LYS A 60 5.75 6.21 14.93
C LYS A 60 7.09 5.64 15.39
N THR A 61 8.17 6.33 15.11
CA THR A 61 9.51 5.84 15.45
C THR A 61 10.35 6.92 16.12
N GLY A 62 11.32 6.48 16.94
CA GLY A 62 12.42 7.32 17.40
C GLY A 62 13.54 7.41 16.35
N ALA A 63 14.74 7.81 16.77
CA ALA A 63 15.91 7.95 15.90
C ALA A 63 16.34 6.62 15.25
N ILE A 64 16.13 5.51 15.94
CA ILE A 64 16.45 4.15 15.48
C ILE A 64 15.15 3.35 15.47
N ALA A 65 14.76 2.85 14.31
CA ALA A 65 13.58 2.01 14.14
C ALA A 65 13.97 0.63 13.64
N ASN A 66 13.57 -0.41 14.37
CA ASN A 66 13.62 -1.77 13.87
C ASN A 66 12.28 -2.10 13.23
N LEU A 67 12.21 -1.93 11.90
CA LEU A 67 10.99 -2.16 11.12
C LEU A 67 10.47 -3.60 11.22
N ARG A 68 11.38 -4.56 11.40
CA ARG A 68 11.01 -5.97 11.57
C ARG A 68 10.25 -6.19 12.86
N GLU A 69 10.74 -5.62 13.97
CA GLU A 69 10.09 -5.71 15.26
C GLU A 69 8.71 -5.05 15.25
N LEU A 70 8.57 -3.90 14.57
CA LEU A 70 7.29 -3.24 14.39
C LEU A 70 6.32 -4.08 13.52
N ALA A 71 6.82 -4.76 12.48
CA ALA A 71 6.01 -5.67 11.68
C ALA A 71 5.54 -6.88 12.48
N GLU A 72 6.41 -7.44 13.34
CA GLU A 72 6.07 -8.56 14.21
C GLU A 72 5.05 -8.20 15.30
N GLN A 73 4.97 -6.94 15.71
CA GLN A 73 3.93 -6.45 16.63
C GLN A 73 2.54 -6.45 15.98
N LEU A 74 2.42 -6.03 14.71
CA LEU A 74 1.15 -6.02 13.99
C LEU A 74 0.75 -7.38 13.43
N TRP A 75 1.72 -8.07 12.86
CA TRP A 75 1.52 -9.34 12.16
C TRP A 75 2.56 -10.36 12.62
N PRO A 76 2.39 -10.99 13.76
CA PRO A 76 3.31 -12.03 14.23
C PRO A 76 3.49 -13.11 13.17
N ILE A 77 4.73 -13.61 13.02
CA ILE A 77 5.02 -14.71 12.09
C ILE A 77 4.14 -15.92 12.46
N GLY A 78 3.46 -16.48 11.44
CA GLY A 78 2.48 -17.56 11.63
C GLY A 78 1.04 -17.07 11.87
N SER A 79 0.78 -15.77 11.98
CA SER A 79 -0.58 -15.25 12.04
C SER A 79 -1.32 -15.51 10.73
N LYS A 80 -2.65 -15.70 10.82
CA LYS A 80 -3.51 -15.94 9.66
C LYS A 80 -4.02 -14.61 9.14
N MET A 81 -4.05 -14.48 7.81
CA MET A 81 -4.62 -13.34 7.10
C MET A 81 -5.61 -13.83 6.04
N SER A 82 -6.67 -13.07 5.82
CA SER A 82 -7.63 -13.38 4.77
C SER A 82 -7.08 -12.99 3.40
N VAL A 83 -7.06 -13.95 2.48
CA VAL A 83 -6.67 -13.71 1.08
C VAL A 83 -7.88 -13.91 0.21
N TYR A 84 -8.23 -12.88 -0.55
CA TYR A 84 -9.30 -12.91 -1.53
C TYR A 84 -8.69 -13.00 -2.92
N TYR A 85 -9.09 -13.97 -3.69
CA TYR A 85 -8.53 -14.23 -5.02
C TYR A 85 -9.61 -14.42 -6.08
N ASN A 86 -9.25 -14.23 -7.33
CA ASN A 86 -10.13 -14.53 -8.45
C ASN A 86 -10.07 -16.03 -8.77
N PRO A 87 -11.20 -16.77 -8.74
CA PRO A 87 -11.20 -18.21 -9.03
C PRO A 87 -10.63 -18.56 -10.42
N ASN A 88 -10.86 -17.70 -11.41
CA ASN A 88 -10.37 -17.92 -12.77
C ASN A 88 -8.88 -17.56 -12.94
N ASN A 89 -8.32 -16.79 -12.01
CA ASN A 89 -6.91 -16.43 -12.01
C ASN A 89 -6.44 -16.20 -10.57
N PRO A 90 -6.00 -17.24 -9.86
CA PRO A 90 -5.60 -17.15 -8.45
C PRO A 90 -4.47 -16.14 -8.17
N LYS A 91 -3.65 -15.81 -9.18
CA LYS A 91 -2.60 -14.79 -9.02
C LYS A 91 -3.16 -13.38 -8.81
N ARG A 92 -4.42 -13.13 -9.22
CA ARG A 92 -5.13 -11.89 -8.93
C ARG A 92 -5.77 -11.99 -7.55
N CYS A 93 -5.10 -11.43 -6.58
CA CYS A 93 -5.50 -11.52 -5.18
C CYS A 93 -5.20 -10.22 -4.42
N TYR A 94 -5.86 -10.07 -3.28
CA TYR A 94 -5.54 -9.06 -2.28
C TYR A 94 -5.65 -9.66 -0.89
N VAL A 95 -4.91 -9.09 0.05
CA VAL A 95 -4.87 -9.51 1.45
C VAL A 95 -5.68 -8.52 2.29
N ASP A 96 -6.60 -9.03 3.09
CA ASP A 96 -7.54 -8.34 3.96
C ASP A 96 -8.51 -7.40 3.24
N ARG A 97 -7.99 -6.42 2.48
CA ARG A 97 -8.83 -5.45 1.76
C ARG A 97 -8.23 -5.08 0.40
N PRO A 98 -9.06 -4.74 -0.58
CA PRO A 98 -8.57 -4.23 -1.85
C PRO A 98 -8.02 -2.80 -1.63
N VAL A 99 -6.80 -2.57 -2.09
CA VAL A 99 -6.27 -1.21 -2.24
C VAL A 99 -6.62 -0.74 -3.63
N LEU A 100 -7.70 0.03 -3.74
CA LEU A 100 -8.07 0.68 -4.98
C LEU A 100 -6.95 1.62 -5.41
N GLY A 101 -6.60 1.54 -6.68
CA GLY A 101 -5.61 2.44 -7.28
C GLY A 101 -5.97 3.91 -7.00
N SER A 102 -4.96 4.72 -6.89
CA SER A 102 -5.09 6.12 -6.54
C SER A 102 -6.13 6.82 -7.43
N THR A 103 -7.15 7.40 -6.84
CA THR A 103 -8.11 8.30 -7.50
C THR A 103 -7.40 9.47 -8.21
N ILE A 104 -6.19 9.76 -7.81
CA ILE A 104 -5.31 10.77 -8.41
C ILE A 104 -5.08 10.48 -9.89
N SER A 105 -4.82 9.22 -10.28
CA SER A 105 -4.62 8.84 -11.68
C SER A 105 -5.85 9.11 -12.53
N ALA A 106 -7.06 8.83 -12.01
CA ALA A 106 -8.30 9.09 -12.71
C ALA A 106 -8.53 10.60 -12.91
N VAL A 107 -8.21 11.42 -11.90
CA VAL A 107 -8.31 12.89 -11.99
C VAL A 107 -7.36 13.42 -13.06
N PHE A 108 -6.12 12.97 -13.12
CA PHE A 108 -5.17 13.40 -14.15
C PHE A 108 -5.60 13.02 -15.56
N ILE A 109 -6.15 11.82 -15.75
CA ILE A 109 -6.67 11.37 -17.06
C ILE A 109 -7.83 12.27 -17.49
N VAL A 110 -8.81 12.51 -16.63
CA VAL A 110 -9.98 13.37 -16.94
C VAL A 110 -9.54 14.79 -17.24
N THR A 111 -8.66 15.37 -16.43
CA THR A 111 -8.14 16.73 -16.65
C THR A 111 -7.37 16.82 -17.97
N GLY A 112 -6.53 15.85 -18.28
CA GLY A 112 -5.79 15.80 -19.55
C GLY A 112 -6.71 15.72 -20.76
N LEU A 113 -7.80 14.96 -20.67
CA LEU A 113 -8.79 14.81 -21.72
C LEU A 113 -9.57 16.13 -21.95
N ILE A 114 -9.94 16.83 -20.89
CA ILE A 114 -10.61 18.13 -20.97
C ILE A 114 -9.71 19.16 -21.65
N ILE A 115 -8.44 19.25 -21.28
CA ILE A 115 -7.47 20.17 -21.90
C ILE A 115 -7.30 19.87 -23.39
N LEU A 116 -7.23 18.60 -23.75
CA LEU A 116 -7.09 18.17 -25.15
C LEU A 116 -8.31 18.61 -25.98
N VAL A 117 -9.52 18.37 -25.49
CA VAL A 117 -10.76 18.79 -26.17
C VAL A 117 -10.82 20.30 -26.33
N LEU A 118 -10.49 21.06 -25.29
CA LEU A 118 -10.45 22.53 -25.36
C LEU A 118 -9.41 23.03 -26.38
N SER A 119 -8.25 22.39 -26.44
CA SER A 119 -7.19 22.75 -27.41
C SER A 119 -7.65 22.53 -28.85
N VAL A 120 -8.32 21.42 -29.13
CA VAL A 120 -8.87 21.13 -30.47
C VAL A 120 -9.97 22.11 -30.85
N LEU A 121 -10.87 22.44 -29.92
CA LEU A 121 -11.94 23.41 -30.13
C LEU A 121 -11.37 24.81 -30.46
N LEU A 122 -10.37 25.22 -29.71
CA LEU A 122 -9.72 26.52 -29.91
C LEU A 122 -8.98 26.57 -31.25
N PHE A 123 -8.33 25.47 -31.64
CA PHE A 123 -7.69 25.36 -32.93
C PHE A 123 -8.69 25.48 -34.10
N VAL A 124 -9.83 24.79 -34.00
CA VAL A 124 -10.90 24.87 -35.01
C VAL A 124 -11.47 26.29 -35.11
N LEU A 125 -11.68 26.96 -33.96
CA LEU A 125 -12.19 28.33 -33.95
C LEU A 125 -11.24 29.33 -34.58
N ILE A 126 -9.93 29.13 -34.47
CA ILE A 126 -8.92 30.02 -35.10
C ILE A 126 -8.84 29.77 -36.62
N GLN A 127 -9.19 28.59 -37.08
CA GLN A 127 -9.16 28.24 -38.50
C GLN A 127 -10.46 28.67 -39.26
N LEU A 128 -11.52 28.98 -38.49
CA LEU A 128 -12.79 29.52 -39.04
C LEU A 128 -12.72 31.03 -39.18
#